data_159de031179cfa29fcc1c57063820129
#
_entry.id   159de031179cfa29fcc1c57063820129
#
_cell.length_a   1.000
_cell.length_b   1.000
_cell.length_c   1.000
_cell.angle_alpha   90.00
_cell.angle_beta   90.00
_cell.angle_gamma   90.00
#
_symmetry.space_group_name_H-M   'P 1'
#
loop_
_entity.id
_entity.type
_entity.pdbx_description
1 polymer ?
#
loop_
_entity_poly.entity_id
_entity_poly.type
_entity_poly.pdbx_seq_one_letter_code
_entity_poly.pdbx_strand_id
1 'polypeptide(L)'
;MPLKRLTRGARLSLARLSLFGGGRRLPAAPVHHVRDLWPGNPSAGALLVRGSLTWAGYTHPVGPGLWDSPAFEPAFREGLLGFRWLRDLRAVGTDAARLKARALVDDWLHHPSQDPLALECGVIGARVAAWLGHYDFFAASASDAFRQRLMARILVEGRTIAALMPPETQGWQTLAALKGLLAVAVAMPEYTGFLTRYRRYIDAAVESQILPDGWHVERSPEVQLRALRELAEMRAMMQAVQHALPHSVALALDKMSPVLRAMRHGDGGLALFNGSHERSATLIEMVLSQATRTRVVASSMPDGGFVRMQAVRSLLLVDAGIPAPPDHDHNAHAGTLSFEFSCARQRLIVNCGGGVLPVWKEALRQTAAHSVVVVEDMSSSEFGDDGTVRRRPTHVGVEHAVAEGAHWLNLSHDGYHASAGATYYRRLYLGADGEILRGEEMLEGERELAFVLRLHLHPSVTAVDALDGSILLTGGEQHWRFRAMGGTVSIEESVYSGGQAPRPTLQLVVRVDPAARADAAAGAALPGQPPGPQGSTTMEDVPPGRVRQVVRWALKREKLLLLA
;
A
#
# COMPACT_ATOMS: atom_id res chain seq x y z
N MET A 1 -21.58 10.03 -17.53
CA MET A 1 -20.87 8.85 -18.05
C MET A 1 -20.90 8.64 -19.58
N PRO A 2 -22.00 8.77 -20.35
CA PRO A 2 -21.97 8.47 -21.80
C PRO A 2 -21.10 9.43 -22.63
N LEU A 3 -21.05 10.72 -22.29
CA LEU A 3 -20.26 11.71 -23.06
C LEU A 3 -18.75 11.47 -22.96
N LYS A 4 -18.24 11.06 -21.78
CA LYS A 4 -16.82 10.73 -21.58
C LYS A 4 -16.40 9.49 -22.39
N ARG A 5 -17.26 8.47 -22.51
CA ARG A 5 -17.00 7.28 -23.34
C ARG A 5 -16.98 7.60 -24.84
N LEU A 6 -17.86 8.49 -25.31
CA LEU A 6 -17.86 8.97 -26.69
C LEU A 6 -16.58 9.74 -27.05
N THR A 7 -16.08 10.60 -26.14
CA THR A 7 -14.82 11.31 -26.35
C THR A 7 -13.61 10.38 -26.34
N ARG A 8 -13.60 9.32 -25.51
CA ARG A 8 -12.54 8.28 -25.47
C ARG A 8 -12.52 7.50 -26.79
N GLY A 9 -13.68 7.03 -27.27
CA GLY A 9 -13.77 6.33 -28.55
C GLY A 9 -13.29 7.17 -29.74
N ALA A 10 -13.67 8.44 -29.80
CA ALA A 10 -13.21 9.37 -30.83
C ALA A 10 -11.69 9.61 -30.78
N ARG A 11 -11.11 9.78 -29.58
CA ARG A 11 -9.66 9.91 -29.37
C ARG A 11 -8.89 8.68 -29.85
N LEU A 12 -9.39 7.48 -29.52
CA LEU A 12 -8.78 6.20 -29.96
C LEU A 12 -8.86 6.04 -31.47
N SER A 13 -9.99 6.40 -32.10
CA SER A 13 -10.16 6.37 -33.55
C SER A 13 -9.21 7.35 -34.25
N LEU A 14 -9.07 8.56 -33.74
CA LEU A 14 -8.11 9.54 -34.25
C LEU A 14 -6.66 9.09 -34.10
N ALA A 15 -6.30 8.45 -32.97
CA ALA A 15 -4.97 7.88 -32.76
C ALA A 15 -4.66 6.77 -33.77
N ARG A 16 -5.65 5.95 -34.13
CA ARG A 16 -5.53 4.91 -35.14
C ARG A 16 -5.42 5.50 -36.56
N LEU A 17 -6.18 6.53 -36.88
CA LEU A 17 -6.12 7.22 -38.17
C LEU A 17 -4.78 7.94 -38.39
N SER A 18 -4.16 8.50 -37.33
CA SER A 18 -2.84 9.14 -37.41
C SER A 18 -1.69 8.14 -37.70
N LEU A 19 -1.99 6.84 -37.74
CA LEU A 19 -1.03 5.81 -38.18
C LEU A 19 -0.62 5.94 -39.66
N PHE A 20 -1.47 6.58 -40.49
CA PHE A 20 -1.25 6.72 -41.94
C PHE A 20 -0.56 8.03 -42.34
N GLY A 21 -0.30 8.94 -41.41
CA GLY A 21 0.26 10.27 -41.68
C GLY A 21 1.63 10.49 -41.04
N GLY A 22 2.71 10.25 -41.76
CA GLY A 22 4.04 10.71 -41.40
C GLY A 22 5.15 9.83 -41.93
N GLY A 23 5.80 10.24 -43.00
CA GLY A 23 6.89 9.54 -43.70
C GLY A 23 8.21 9.35 -42.88
N ARG A 24 8.13 9.25 -41.57
CA ARG A 24 9.29 8.92 -40.72
C ARG A 24 9.50 7.41 -40.71
N ARG A 25 10.72 7.00 -41.05
CA ARG A 25 11.12 5.60 -41.04
C ARG A 25 11.10 5.08 -39.60
N LEU A 26 10.40 3.95 -39.38
CA LEU A 26 10.42 3.27 -38.08
C LEU A 26 11.84 2.77 -37.78
N PRO A 27 12.41 3.02 -36.57
CA PRO A 27 13.72 2.49 -36.23
C PRO A 27 13.65 0.95 -36.13
N ALA A 28 14.71 0.28 -36.59
CA ALA A 28 14.80 -1.19 -36.56
C ALA A 28 14.94 -1.75 -35.13
N ALA A 29 15.41 -0.93 -34.18
CA ALA A 29 15.58 -1.23 -32.76
C ALA A 29 15.44 0.06 -31.95
N PRO A 30 15.29 0.00 -30.60
CA PRO A 30 15.36 1.18 -29.75
C PRO A 30 16.68 1.93 -29.95
N VAL A 31 16.62 3.25 -30.14
CA VAL A 31 17.81 4.11 -30.31
C VAL A 31 18.58 4.22 -29.00
N HIS A 32 17.83 4.38 -27.88
CA HIS A 32 18.39 4.34 -26.54
C HIS A 32 17.74 3.20 -25.75
N HIS A 33 18.53 2.51 -24.93
CA HIS A 33 18.05 1.37 -24.16
C HIS A 33 17.28 1.84 -22.93
N VAL A 34 16.08 1.34 -22.78
CA VAL A 34 15.31 1.40 -21.53
C VAL A 34 15.70 0.19 -20.69
N ARG A 35 15.93 0.37 -19.40
CA ARG A 35 16.27 -0.72 -18.49
C ARG A 35 15.18 -0.88 -17.43
N ASP A 36 14.73 -2.11 -17.24
CA ASP A 36 13.98 -2.49 -16.05
C ASP A 36 14.95 -2.63 -14.87
N LEU A 37 14.78 -1.80 -13.84
CA LEU A 37 15.69 -1.71 -12.69
C LEU A 37 15.46 -2.80 -11.65
N TRP A 38 14.32 -3.52 -11.72
CA TRP A 38 13.88 -4.39 -10.65
C TRP A 38 14.22 -5.86 -10.91
N PRO A 39 14.47 -6.64 -9.85
CA PRO A 39 14.68 -8.06 -9.99
C PRO A 39 13.39 -8.77 -10.37
N GLY A 40 13.49 -9.83 -11.16
CA GLY A 40 12.41 -10.78 -11.37
C GLY A 40 12.46 -11.93 -10.36
N ASN A 41 11.40 -12.72 -10.33
CA ASN A 41 11.33 -13.96 -9.57
C ASN A 41 11.69 -15.16 -10.46
N PRO A 42 12.88 -15.76 -10.30
CA PRO A 42 13.31 -16.87 -11.17
C PRO A 42 12.43 -18.12 -11.00
N SER A 43 11.83 -18.35 -9.83
CA SER A 43 10.91 -19.46 -9.60
C SER A 43 9.62 -19.28 -10.39
N ALA A 44 9.02 -18.08 -10.38
CA ALA A 44 7.85 -17.74 -11.20
C ALA A 44 8.18 -17.83 -12.70
N GLY A 45 9.35 -17.34 -13.10
CA GLY A 45 9.84 -17.47 -14.48
C GLY A 45 10.02 -18.92 -14.92
N ALA A 46 10.54 -19.80 -14.08
CA ALA A 46 10.69 -21.22 -14.36
C ALA A 46 9.31 -21.92 -14.48
N LEU A 47 8.31 -21.53 -13.70
CA LEU A 47 6.93 -21.99 -13.86
C LEU A 47 6.35 -21.54 -15.21
N LEU A 48 6.61 -20.30 -15.60
CA LEU A 48 6.15 -19.78 -16.89
C LEU A 48 6.80 -20.49 -18.09
N VAL A 49 8.07 -20.85 -18.01
CA VAL A 49 8.74 -21.70 -19.02
C VAL A 49 8.00 -23.04 -19.16
N ARG A 50 7.57 -23.64 -18.04
CA ARG A 50 6.79 -24.91 -18.02
C ARG A 50 5.32 -24.77 -18.42
N GLY A 51 4.85 -23.55 -18.69
CA GLY A 51 3.48 -23.30 -19.16
C GLY A 51 2.49 -22.84 -18.11
N SER A 52 2.94 -22.35 -16.95
CA SER A 52 2.07 -21.77 -15.92
C SER A 52 2.54 -20.38 -15.53
N LEU A 53 1.66 -19.38 -15.59
CA LEU A 53 1.94 -18.01 -15.20
C LEU A 53 1.37 -17.74 -13.81
N THR A 54 2.22 -17.23 -12.92
CA THR A 54 1.85 -16.84 -11.55
C THR A 54 1.94 -15.33 -11.42
N TRP A 55 0.85 -14.68 -10.96
CA TRP A 55 0.79 -13.25 -10.69
C TRP A 55 -0.25 -12.94 -9.63
N ALA A 56 0.04 -12.00 -8.74
CA ALA A 56 -0.88 -11.54 -7.68
C ALA A 56 -1.50 -12.69 -6.85
N GLY A 57 -0.73 -13.74 -6.56
CA GLY A 57 -1.19 -14.90 -5.80
C GLY A 57 -1.97 -15.95 -6.60
N TYR A 58 -2.28 -15.69 -7.88
CA TYR A 58 -2.98 -16.62 -8.78
C TYR A 58 -2.01 -17.31 -9.71
N THR A 59 -2.34 -18.53 -10.11
CA THR A 59 -1.58 -19.32 -11.09
C THR A 59 -2.52 -19.90 -12.12
N HIS A 60 -2.27 -19.57 -13.38
CA HIS A 60 -3.08 -20.05 -14.50
C HIS A 60 -2.21 -20.68 -15.59
N PRO A 61 -2.73 -21.68 -16.33
CA PRO A 61 -2.03 -22.26 -17.46
C PRO A 61 -1.92 -21.27 -18.62
N VAL A 62 -0.80 -21.34 -19.33
CA VAL A 62 -0.55 -20.57 -20.56
C VAL A 62 -0.95 -21.42 -21.75
N GLY A 63 -2.00 -21.00 -22.47
CA GLY A 63 -2.56 -21.73 -23.59
C GLY A 63 -3.40 -20.84 -24.50
N PRO A 64 -4.16 -21.42 -25.43
CA PRO A 64 -5.07 -20.69 -26.33
C PRO A 64 -6.06 -19.82 -25.52
N GLY A 65 -6.29 -18.59 -25.97
CA GLY A 65 -7.19 -17.66 -25.29
C GLY A 65 -6.61 -16.99 -24.04
N LEU A 66 -5.29 -17.10 -23.80
CA LEU A 66 -4.62 -16.51 -22.63
C LEU A 66 -4.97 -15.03 -22.41
N TRP A 67 -5.05 -14.26 -23.48
CA TRP A 67 -5.19 -12.80 -23.40
C TRP A 67 -6.62 -12.31 -23.10
N ASP A 68 -7.63 -13.13 -23.32
CA ASP A 68 -9.05 -12.76 -23.24
C ASP A 68 -9.87 -13.66 -22.32
N SER A 69 -9.22 -14.45 -21.47
CA SER A 69 -9.93 -15.36 -20.57
C SER A 69 -10.76 -14.59 -19.52
N PRO A 70 -12.09 -14.73 -19.52
CA PRO A 70 -12.95 -14.10 -18.52
C PRO A 70 -12.81 -14.73 -17.13
N ALA A 71 -12.20 -15.90 -17.04
CA ALA A 71 -12.00 -16.63 -15.79
C ALA A 71 -10.86 -16.06 -14.92
N PHE A 72 -10.05 -15.15 -15.47
CA PHE A 72 -8.92 -14.58 -14.75
C PHE A 72 -9.36 -13.40 -13.88
N GLU A 73 -8.81 -13.35 -12.68
CA GLU A 73 -9.07 -12.28 -11.72
C GLU A 73 -8.50 -10.93 -12.21
N PRO A 74 -9.12 -9.81 -11.83
CA PRO A 74 -8.68 -8.48 -12.31
C PRO A 74 -7.20 -8.18 -12.06
N ALA A 75 -6.68 -8.53 -10.87
CA ALA A 75 -5.28 -8.32 -10.50
C ALA A 75 -4.31 -9.19 -11.33
N PHE A 76 -4.72 -10.42 -11.67
CA PHE A 76 -3.95 -11.30 -12.57
C PHE A 76 -3.93 -10.73 -13.98
N ARG A 77 -5.10 -10.33 -14.53
CA ARG A 77 -5.23 -9.74 -15.87
C ARG A 77 -4.39 -8.46 -16.01
N GLU A 78 -4.38 -7.59 -15.01
CA GLU A 78 -3.55 -6.38 -15.02
C GLU A 78 -2.06 -6.71 -15.19
N GLY A 79 -1.54 -7.67 -14.44
CA GLY A 79 -0.15 -8.12 -14.55
C GLY A 79 0.15 -8.82 -15.86
N LEU A 80 -0.76 -9.67 -16.33
CA LEU A 80 -0.67 -10.38 -17.60
C LEU A 80 -0.59 -9.39 -18.77
N LEU A 81 -1.58 -8.50 -18.89
CA LEU A 81 -1.73 -7.52 -19.97
C LEU A 81 -0.69 -6.40 -19.92
N GLY A 82 -0.12 -6.14 -18.73
CA GLY A 82 1.00 -5.23 -18.52
C GLY A 82 2.38 -5.82 -18.78
N PHE A 83 2.47 -7.10 -19.13
CA PHE A 83 3.72 -7.83 -19.43
C PHE A 83 4.77 -7.79 -18.32
N ARG A 84 4.34 -7.60 -17.07
CA ARG A 84 5.25 -7.49 -15.93
C ARG A 84 6.01 -8.79 -15.64
N TRP A 85 5.51 -9.94 -16.09
CA TRP A 85 6.10 -11.26 -16.00
C TRP A 85 7.36 -11.45 -16.89
N LEU A 86 7.61 -10.57 -17.87
CA LEU A 86 8.85 -10.61 -18.68
C LEU A 86 10.10 -10.52 -17.81
N ARG A 87 10.02 -9.79 -16.72
CA ARG A 87 11.06 -9.66 -15.72
C ARG A 87 11.45 -11.01 -15.09
N ASP A 88 10.45 -11.87 -14.85
CA ASP A 88 10.66 -13.17 -14.24
C ASP A 88 11.37 -14.14 -15.20
N LEU A 89 11.00 -14.11 -16.47
CA LEU A 89 11.71 -14.86 -17.52
C LEU A 89 13.15 -14.36 -17.69
N ARG A 90 13.37 -13.04 -17.66
CA ARG A 90 14.75 -12.49 -17.67
C ARG A 90 15.56 -13.00 -16.48
N ALA A 91 14.95 -13.11 -15.30
CA ALA A 91 15.63 -13.61 -14.10
C ALA A 91 16.05 -15.07 -14.20
N VAL A 92 15.33 -15.89 -14.97
CA VAL A 92 15.74 -17.27 -15.30
C VAL A 92 16.97 -17.28 -16.21
N GLY A 93 17.06 -16.37 -17.19
CA GLY A 93 18.26 -16.11 -18.01
C GLY A 93 18.60 -17.20 -19.03
N THR A 94 17.78 -18.25 -19.19
CA THR A 94 18.04 -19.35 -20.14
C THR A 94 17.48 -19.07 -21.54
N ASP A 95 17.99 -19.80 -22.54
CA ASP A 95 17.46 -19.73 -23.92
C ASP A 95 16.00 -20.15 -23.98
N ALA A 96 15.59 -21.13 -23.20
CA ALA A 96 14.18 -21.53 -23.11
C ALA A 96 13.30 -20.40 -22.59
N ALA A 97 13.73 -19.65 -21.57
CA ALA A 97 13.01 -18.50 -21.05
C ALA A 97 12.96 -17.36 -22.08
N ARG A 98 14.05 -17.11 -22.80
CA ARG A 98 14.12 -16.12 -23.88
C ARG A 98 13.16 -16.45 -25.02
N LEU A 99 13.14 -17.70 -25.47
CA LEU A 99 12.24 -18.16 -26.53
C LEU A 99 10.78 -18.14 -26.08
N LYS A 100 10.49 -18.50 -24.83
CA LYS A 100 9.15 -18.38 -24.24
C LYS A 100 8.68 -16.93 -24.21
N ALA A 101 9.51 -15.99 -23.77
CA ALA A 101 9.22 -14.55 -23.79
C ALA A 101 8.87 -14.07 -25.20
N ARG A 102 9.70 -14.44 -26.19
CA ARG A 102 9.49 -14.09 -27.59
C ARG A 102 8.19 -14.66 -28.13
N ALA A 103 7.90 -15.93 -27.87
CA ALA A 103 6.68 -16.59 -28.34
C ALA A 103 5.42 -15.91 -27.79
N LEU A 104 5.40 -15.57 -26.49
CA LEU A 104 4.25 -14.91 -25.88
C LEU A 104 4.06 -13.46 -26.38
N VAL A 105 5.15 -12.74 -26.61
CA VAL A 105 5.07 -11.40 -27.22
C VAL A 105 4.62 -11.49 -28.67
N ASP A 106 5.12 -12.44 -29.44
CA ASP A 106 4.73 -12.63 -30.84
C ASP A 106 3.25 -13.03 -30.97
N ASP A 107 2.77 -13.90 -30.08
CA ASP A 107 1.34 -14.25 -30.00
C ASP A 107 0.47 -13.01 -29.74
N TRP A 108 0.84 -12.17 -28.79
CA TRP A 108 0.16 -10.89 -28.57
C TRP A 108 0.18 -9.96 -29.79
N LEU A 109 1.31 -9.89 -30.50
CA LEU A 109 1.43 -9.02 -31.68
C LEU A 109 0.47 -9.45 -32.80
N HIS A 110 0.14 -10.74 -32.91
CA HIS A 110 -0.81 -11.29 -33.87
C HIS A 110 -2.26 -11.29 -33.34
N HIS A 111 -2.44 -11.53 -32.05
CA HIS A 111 -3.74 -11.68 -31.39
C HIS A 111 -3.83 -10.76 -30.16
N PRO A 112 -3.85 -9.43 -30.34
CA PRO A 112 -3.95 -8.51 -29.21
C PRO A 112 -5.30 -8.67 -28.52
N SER A 113 -5.28 -8.63 -27.18
CA SER A 113 -6.47 -8.78 -26.35
C SER A 113 -7.58 -7.78 -26.72
N GLN A 114 -8.83 -8.24 -26.64
CA GLN A 114 -10.04 -7.42 -26.71
C GLN A 114 -10.54 -6.97 -25.34
N ASP A 115 -9.91 -7.41 -24.26
CA ASP A 115 -10.26 -6.95 -22.89
C ASP A 115 -10.11 -5.44 -22.79
N PRO A 116 -11.15 -4.69 -22.33
CA PRO A 116 -11.07 -3.25 -22.12
C PRO A 116 -9.89 -2.83 -21.24
N LEU A 117 -9.47 -3.67 -20.28
CA LEU A 117 -8.31 -3.43 -19.42
C LEU A 117 -7.00 -3.31 -20.22
N ALA A 118 -6.89 -3.99 -21.37
CA ALA A 118 -5.73 -3.88 -22.26
C ALA A 118 -5.57 -2.47 -22.85
N LEU A 119 -6.62 -1.65 -22.85
CA LEU A 119 -6.65 -0.27 -23.34
C LEU A 119 -6.56 0.77 -22.21
N GLU A 120 -6.42 0.36 -20.95
CA GLU A 120 -6.17 1.29 -19.86
C GLU A 120 -4.75 1.86 -19.93
N CYS A 121 -4.63 3.19 -19.78
CA CYS A 121 -3.35 3.90 -19.94
C CYS A 121 -2.21 3.32 -19.09
N GLY A 122 -2.50 2.98 -17.84
CA GLY A 122 -1.50 2.41 -16.92
C GLY A 122 -1.03 1.03 -17.36
N VAL A 123 -1.94 0.20 -17.89
CA VAL A 123 -1.62 -1.14 -18.41
C VAL A 123 -0.81 -1.05 -19.69
N ILE A 124 -1.20 -0.15 -20.61
CA ILE A 124 -0.41 0.11 -21.83
C ILE A 124 0.99 0.61 -21.45
N GLY A 125 1.07 1.56 -20.52
CA GLY A 125 2.34 2.11 -20.05
C GLY A 125 3.27 1.06 -19.44
N ALA A 126 2.71 0.17 -18.61
CA ALA A 126 3.46 -0.96 -18.04
C ALA A 126 3.96 -1.92 -19.14
N ARG A 127 3.10 -2.26 -20.11
CA ARG A 127 3.42 -3.16 -21.25
C ARG A 127 4.55 -2.61 -22.10
N VAL A 128 4.45 -1.35 -22.51
CA VAL A 128 5.49 -0.69 -23.33
C VAL A 128 6.81 -0.61 -22.58
N ALA A 129 6.79 -0.22 -21.31
CA ALA A 129 7.99 -0.16 -20.48
C ALA A 129 8.60 -1.56 -20.29
N ALA A 130 7.78 -2.61 -20.14
CA ALA A 130 8.26 -3.99 -20.05
C ALA A 130 8.89 -4.48 -21.36
N TRP A 131 8.25 -4.23 -22.51
CA TRP A 131 8.82 -4.60 -23.80
C TRP A 131 10.16 -3.92 -24.07
N LEU A 132 10.24 -2.64 -23.84
CA LEU A 132 11.49 -1.89 -24.04
C LEU A 132 12.54 -2.21 -22.97
N GLY A 133 12.13 -2.40 -21.71
CA GLY A 133 13.01 -2.72 -20.59
C GLY A 133 13.64 -4.11 -20.67
N HIS A 134 13.06 -5.00 -21.48
CA HIS A 134 13.55 -6.36 -21.71
C HIS A 134 13.88 -6.64 -23.18
N TYR A 135 13.95 -5.61 -24.03
CA TYR A 135 14.20 -5.75 -25.46
C TYR A 135 15.46 -6.57 -25.75
N ASP A 136 16.56 -6.28 -25.06
CA ASP A 136 17.83 -6.98 -25.25
C ASP A 136 17.74 -8.47 -24.91
N PHE A 137 16.91 -8.83 -23.93
CA PHE A 137 16.71 -10.21 -23.51
C PHE A 137 15.97 -11.04 -24.57
N PHE A 138 14.83 -10.57 -25.09
CA PHE A 138 13.98 -11.42 -25.94
C PHE A 138 13.94 -11.00 -27.41
N ALA A 139 14.18 -9.73 -27.75
CA ALA A 139 13.96 -9.20 -29.08
C ALA A 139 15.25 -8.98 -29.89
N ALA A 140 16.37 -8.58 -29.27
CA ALA A 140 17.61 -8.22 -29.97
C ALA A 140 18.13 -9.34 -30.91
N SER A 141 18.01 -10.60 -30.48
CA SER A 141 18.42 -11.78 -31.29
C SER A 141 17.27 -12.39 -32.12
N ALA A 142 16.12 -11.70 -32.23
CA ALA A 142 15.02 -12.18 -33.05
C ALA A 142 15.18 -11.80 -34.54
N SER A 143 14.31 -12.33 -35.40
CA SER A 143 14.29 -11.97 -36.82
C SER A 143 13.93 -10.50 -37.02
N ASP A 144 14.38 -9.92 -38.13
CA ASP A 144 14.04 -8.55 -38.50
C ASP A 144 12.53 -8.31 -38.58
N ALA A 145 11.79 -9.28 -39.11
CA ALA A 145 10.34 -9.21 -39.20
C ALA A 145 9.68 -9.11 -37.80
N PHE A 146 10.15 -9.87 -36.81
CA PHE A 146 9.66 -9.78 -35.44
C PHE A 146 9.98 -8.40 -34.83
N ARG A 147 11.23 -7.95 -34.97
CA ARG A 147 11.66 -6.64 -34.44
C ARG A 147 10.85 -5.51 -35.03
N GLN A 148 10.62 -5.51 -36.34
CA GLN A 148 9.81 -4.49 -37.04
C GLN A 148 8.36 -4.49 -36.53
N ARG A 149 7.73 -5.67 -36.38
CA ARG A 149 6.36 -5.74 -35.82
C ARG A 149 6.31 -5.20 -34.37
N LEU A 150 7.27 -5.59 -33.54
CA LEU A 150 7.35 -5.12 -32.16
C LEU A 150 7.50 -3.58 -32.09
N MET A 151 8.45 -3.03 -32.85
CA MET A 151 8.68 -1.57 -32.86
C MET A 151 7.47 -0.80 -33.42
N ALA A 152 6.81 -1.33 -34.45
CA ALA A 152 5.57 -0.76 -34.97
C ALA A 152 4.45 -0.77 -33.90
N ARG A 153 4.32 -1.88 -33.16
CA ARG A 153 3.32 -1.98 -32.10
C ARG A 153 3.65 -1.02 -30.93
N ILE A 154 4.89 -0.89 -30.52
CA ILE A 154 5.32 0.08 -29.49
C ILE A 154 4.95 1.51 -29.89
N LEU A 155 5.14 1.88 -31.16
CA LEU A 155 4.72 3.19 -31.67
C LEU A 155 3.21 3.39 -31.58
N VAL A 156 2.41 2.36 -31.92
CA VAL A 156 0.94 2.40 -31.79
C VAL A 156 0.53 2.58 -30.34
N GLU A 157 1.10 1.80 -29.42
CA GLU A 157 0.81 1.90 -28.00
C GLU A 157 1.18 3.29 -27.44
N GLY A 158 2.34 3.84 -27.82
CA GLY A 158 2.75 5.19 -27.45
C GLY A 158 1.78 6.26 -27.92
N ARG A 159 1.28 6.15 -29.17
CA ARG A 159 0.24 7.04 -29.70
C ARG A 159 -1.09 6.89 -28.97
N THR A 160 -1.44 5.67 -28.59
CA THR A 160 -2.64 5.36 -27.81
C THR A 160 -2.57 6.04 -26.43
N ILE A 161 -1.47 5.89 -25.69
CA ILE A 161 -1.26 6.61 -24.42
C ILE A 161 -1.39 8.12 -24.65
N ALA A 162 -0.70 8.66 -25.65
CA ALA A 162 -0.71 10.09 -25.93
C ALA A 162 -2.11 10.63 -26.26
N ALA A 163 -2.96 9.84 -26.94
CA ALA A 163 -4.33 10.22 -27.26
C ALA A 163 -5.27 10.14 -26.05
N LEU A 164 -5.02 9.21 -25.13
CA LEU A 164 -5.83 9.02 -23.93
C LEU A 164 -5.44 9.97 -22.77
N MET A 165 -4.31 10.69 -22.90
CA MET A 165 -3.89 11.65 -21.86
C MET A 165 -4.68 12.98 -21.95
N PRO A 166 -5.10 13.60 -20.80
CA PRO A 166 -5.01 13.05 -19.46
C PRO A 166 -5.95 11.86 -19.27
N PRO A 167 -5.60 10.87 -18.45
CA PRO A 167 -6.45 9.69 -18.22
C PRO A 167 -7.73 10.08 -17.46
N GLU A 168 -8.76 9.24 -17.58
CA GLU A 168 -10.04 9.44 -16.87
C GLU A 168 -9.90 9.10 -15.37
N THR A 169 -9.04 8.13 -15.04
CA THR A 169 -8.70 7.74 -13.67
C THR A 169 -7.37 8.37 -13.27
N GLN A 170 -7.31 8.91 -12.06
CA GLN A 170 -6.08 9.43 -11.48
C GLN A 170 -5.47 8.37 -10.53
N GLY A 171 -4.23 8.60 -10.11
CA GLY A 171 -3.52 7.70 -9.22
C GLY A 171 -2.21 7.19 -9.85
N TRP A 172 -1.56 6.23 -9.20
CA TRP A 172 -0.26 5.68 -9.64
C TRP A 172 -0.30 5.10 -11.06
N GLN A 173 -1.46 4.71 -11.58
CA GLN A 173 -1.65 4.25 -12.95
C GLN A 173 -1.33 5.35 -13.98
N THR A 174 -1.60 6.61 -13.63
CA THR A 174 -1.20 7.77 -14.46
C THR A 174 0.32 7.87 -14.56
N LEU A 175 1.04 7.64 -13.46
CA LEU A 175 2.51 7.60 -13.47
C LEU A 175 3.02 6.44 -14.33
N ALA A 176 2.40 5.27 -14.27
CA ALA A 176 2.75 4.14 -15.14
C ALA A 176 2.54 4.46 -16.63
N ALA A 177 1.44 5.15 -16.98
CA ALA A 177 1.18 5.62 -18.35
C ALA A 177 2.25 6.60 -18.82
N LEU A 178 2.59 7.60 -18.00
CA LEU A 178 3.63 8.60 -18.30
C LEU A 178 5.02 7.95 -18.42
N LYS A 179 5.32 6.97 -17.58
CA LYS A 179 6.55 6.17 -17.71
C LYS A 179 6.61 5.45 -19.05
N GLY A 180 5.53 4.79 -19.47
CA GLY A 180 5.45 4.14 -20.78
C GLY A 180 5.65 5.12 -21.93
N LEU A 181 5.04 6.30 -21.85
CA LEU A 181 5.20 7.37 -22.85
C LEU A 181 6.66 7.87 -22.91
N LEU A 182 7.31 8.04 -21.76
CA LEU A 182 8.73 8.39 -21.67
C LEU A 182 9.62 7.27 -22.25
N ALA A 183 9.29 6.00 -21.98
CA ALA A 183 10.02 4.87 -22.54
C ALA A 183 10.00 4.87 -24.07
N VAL A 184 8.83 5.18 -24.70
CA VAL A 184 8.74 5.36 -26.15
C VAL A 184 9.58 6.54 -26.62
N ALA A 185 9.52 7.68 -25.91
CA ALA A 185 10.31 8.87 -26.26
C ALA A 185 11.82 8.61 -26.25
N VAL A 186 12.29 7.81 -25.29
CA VAL A 186 13.69 7.39 -25.18
C VAL A 186 14.07 6.42 -26.30
N ALA A 187 13.23 5.44 -26.56
CA ALA A 187 13.48 4.42 -27.59
C ALA A 187 13.37 4.97 -29.02
N MET A 188 12.57 6.02 -29.23
CA MET A 188 12.26 6.60 -30.54
C MET A 188 12.37 8.14 -30.50
N PRO A 189 13.54 8.73 -30.30
CA PRO A 189 13.71 10.17 -30.06
C PRO A 189 13.29 11.04 -31.26
N GLU A 190 13.27 10.48 -32.47
CA GLU A 190 12.77 11.19 -33.66
C GLU A 190 11.27 11.55 -33.57
N TYR A 191 10.51 10.81 -32.73
CA TYR A 191 9.09 11.09 -32.47
C TYR A 191 8.94 12.06 -31.27
N THR A 192 9.41 13.28 -31.42
CA THR A 192 9.51 14.31 -30.37
C THR A 192 8.20 14.60 -29.63
N GLY A 193 7.05 14.33 -30.24
CA GLY A 193 5.72 14.51 -29.64
C GLY A 193 5.50 13.70 -28.35
N PHE A 194 6.19 12.57 -28.16
CA PHE A 194 6.05 11.76 -26.95
C PHE A 194 6.71 12.45 -25.74
N LEU A 195 7.91 12.96 -25.90
CA LEU A 195 8.60 13.70 -24.83
C LEU A 195 7.86 15.01 -24.50
N THR A 196 7.38 15.73 -25.51
CA THR A 196 6.57 16.95 -25.33
C THR A 196 5.30 16.63 -24.53
N ARG A 197 4.61 15.51 -24.85
CA ARG A 197 3.40 15.09 -24.16
C ARG A 197 3.70 14.64 -22.71
N TYR A 198 4.78 13.90 -22.49
CA TYR A 198 5.25 13.54 -21.16
C TYR A 198 5.47 14.80 -20.30
N ARG A 199 6.26 15.76 -20.78
CA ARG A 199 6.55 17.02 -20.07
C ARG A 199 5.31 17.85 -19.77
N ARG A 200 4.30 17.78 -20.65
CA ARG A 200 3.03 18.51 -20.47
C ARG A 200 2.23 18.01 -19.26
N TYR A 201 2.29 16.74 -18.94
CA TYR A 201 1.40 16.14 -17.96
C TYR A 201 2.09 15.66 -16.67
N ILE A 202 3.41 15.53 -16.65
CA ILE A 202 4.10 14.94 -15.52
C ILE A 202 4.01 15.78 -14.24
N ASP A 203 4.16 17.10 -14.35
CA ASP A 203 4.11 17.99 -13.18
C ASP A 203 2.74 17.92 -12.51
N ALA A 204 1.66 18.10 -13.25
CA ALA A 204 0.30 17.99 -12.72
C ALA A 204 -0.02 16.59 -12.16
N ALA A 205 0.50 15.53 -12.79
CA ALA A 205 0.31 14.16 -12.31
C ALA A 205 1.03 13.91 -10.98
N VAL A 206 2.20 14.48 -10.77
CA VAL A 206 2.94 14.40 -9.50
C VAL A 206 2.27 15.26 -8.43
N GLU A 207 1.94 16.52 -8.74
CA GLU A 207 1.33 17.47 -7.82
C GLU A 207 -0.04 17.00 -7.30
N SER A 208 -0.83 16.31 -8.13
CA SER A 208 -2.14 15.77 -7.72
C SER A 208 -2.05 14.52 -6.84
N GLN A 209 -0.90 13.84 -6.80
CA GLN A 209 -0.75 12.56 -6.11
C GLN A 209 0.17 12.60 -4.91
N ILE A 210 1.11 13.55 -4.86
CA ILE A 210 2.11 13.61 -3.80
C ILE A 210 1.82 14.81 -2.90
N LEU A 211 1.49 14.54 -1.64
CA LEU A 211 1.19 15.52 -0.62
C LEU A 211 2.44 16.33 -0.23
N PRO A 212 2.29 17.50 0.40
CA PRO A 212 3.43 18.36 0.74
C PRO A 212 4.50 17.71 1.62
N ASP A 213 4.10 16.77 2.49
CA ASP A 213 5.00 15.99 3.34
C ASP A 213 5.66 14.79 2.64
N GLY A 214 5.29 14.50 1.38
CA GLY A 214 5.81 13.41 0.57
C GLY A 214 4.99 12.11 0.59
N TRP A 215 3.84 12.09 1.24
CA TRP A 215 2.91 10.97 1.13
C TRP A 215 2.20 10.95 -0.22
N HIS A 216 1.91 9.74 -0.71
CA HIS A 216 0.95 9.54 -1.79
C HIS A 216 -0.48 9.75 -1.25
N VAL A 217 -1.32 10.45 -2.00
CA VAL A 217 -2.68 10.82 -1.61
C VAL A 217 -3.57 9.64 -1.20
N GLU A 218 -3.30 8.43 -1.70
CA GLU A 218 -4.02 7.21 -1.33
C GLU A 218 -3.67 6.71 0.10
N ARG A 219 -2.68 7.30 0.78
CA ARG A 219 -2.26 6.98 2.15
C ARG A 219 -1.94 5.49 2.38
N SER A 220 -1.50 4.80 1.34
CA SER A 220 -1.12 3.39 1.36
C SER A 220 0.40 3.23 1.22
N PRO A 221 1.11 2.60 2.18
CA PRO A 221 2.53 2.27 2.03
C PRO A 221 2.86 1.47 0.76
N GLU A 222 1.95 0.61 0.34
CA GLU A 222 2.07 -0.15 -0.92
C GLU A 222 2.04 0.77 -2.14
N VAL A 223 1.10 1.74 -2.18
CA VAL A 223 0.98 2.69 -3.29
C VAL A 223 2.14 3.67 -3.28
N GLN A 224 2.60 4.10 -2.08
CA GLN A 224 3.82 4.88 -1.91
C GLN A 224 5.03 4.20 -2.57
N LEU A 225 5.22 2.91 -2.30
CA LEU A 225 6.29 2.11 -2.91
C LEU A 225 6.14 2.02 -4.43
N ARG A 226 4.91 1.79 -4.93
CA ARG A 226 4.63 1.69 -6.37
C ARG A 226 4.90 3.00 -7.09
N ALA A 227 4.37 4.11 -6.60
CA ALA A 227 4.59 5.43 -7.18
C ALA A 227 6.08 5.81 -7.18
N LEU A 228 6.79 5.55 -6.08
CA LEU A 228 8.22 5.80 -6.00
C LEU A 228 9.02 4.99 -7.03
N ARG A 229 8.61 3.75 -7.31
CA ARG A 229 9.22 2.91 -8.37
C ARG A 229 9.03 3.52 -9.75
N GLU A 230 7.80 3.97 -10.08
CA GLU A 230 7.51 4.60 -11.37
C GLU A 230 8.38 5.85 -11.58
N LEU A 231 8.48 6.71 -10.55
CA LEU A 231 9.31 7.92 -10.61
C LEU A 231 10.82 7.63 -10.69
N ALA A 232 11.31 6.61 -9.98
CA ALA A 232 12.72 6.19 -10.04
C ALA A 232 13.10 5.66 -11.43
N GLU A 233 12.22 4.89 -12.08
CA GLU A 233 12.43 4.43 -13.47
C GLU A 233 12.43 5.60 -14.44
N MET A 234 11.52 6.59 -14.29
CA MET A 234 11.54 7.81 -15.12
C MET A 234 12.86 8.57 -14.98
N ARG A 235 13.37 8.72 -13.75
CA ARG A 235 14.67 9.35 -13.52
C ARG A 235 15.80 8.61 -14.26
N ALA A 236 15.82 7.28 -14.14
CA ALA A 236 16.84 6.48 -14.80
C ALA A 236 16.80 6.62 -16.33
N MET A 237 15.60 6.67 -16.92
CA MET A 237 15.42 6.91 -18.36
C MET A 237 15.91 8.29 -18.79
N MET A 238 15.57 9.36 -18.04
CA MET A 238 16.02 10.72 -18.34
C MET A 238 17.54 10.86 -18.22
N GLN A 239 18.14 10.22 -17.22
CA GLN A 239 19.60 10.18 -17.05
C GLN A 239 20.31 9.45 -18.20
N ALA A 240 19.74 8.33 -18.67
CA ALA A 240 20.31 7.54 -19.76
C ALA A 240 20.44 8.34 -21.07
N VAL A 241 19.55 9.31 -21.29
CA VAL A 241 19.56 10.19 -22.47
C VAL A 241 20.06 11.61 -22.16
N GLN A 242 20.63 11.83 -20.98
CA GLN A 242 21.18 13.11 -20.52
C GLN A 242 20.17 14.28 -20.59
N HIS A 243 18.89 13.98 -20.43
CA HIS A 243 17.84 14.99 -20.32
C HIS A 243 17.65 15.45 -18.88
N ALA A 244 17.33 16.73 -18.69
CA ALA A 244 16.97 17.27 -17.38
C ALA A 244 15.71 16.61 -16.84
N LEU A 245 15.78 16.13 -15.61
CA LEU A 245 14.62 15.59 -14.88
C LEU A 245 13.63 16.72 -14.54
N PRO A 246 12.31 16.55 -14.74
CA PRO A 246 11.32 17.53 -14.27
C PRO A 246 11.48 17.78 -12.76
N HIS A 247 11.36 19.05 -12.35
CA HIS A 247 11.59 19.47 -10.97
C HIS A 247 10.61 18.76 -9.99
N SER A 248 9.35 18.62 -10.39
CA SER A 248 8.32 17.90 -9.63
C SER A 248 8.73 16.46 -9.33
N VAL A 249 9.29 15.74 -10.31
CA VAL A 249 9.75 14.36 -10.15
C VAL A 249 10.95 14.30 -9.19
N ALA A 250 11.92 15.20 -9.32
CA ALA A 250 13.07 15.27 -8.43
C ALA A 250 12.63 15.51 -6.97
N LEU A 251 11.76 16.52 -6.77
CA LEU A 251 11.22 16.86 -5.47
C LEU A 251 10.39 15.72 -4.86
N ALA A 252 9.56 15.04 -5.67
CA ALA A 252 8.78 13.90 -5.22
C ALA A 252 9.68 12.75 -4.75
N LEU A 253 10.73 12.39 -5.51
CA LEU A 253 11.68 11.36 -5.10
C LEU A 253 12.36 11.67 -3.75
N ASP A 254 12.72 12.94 -3.54
CA ASP A 254 13.38 13.39 -2.31
C ASP A 254 12.41 13.39 -1.11
N LYS A 255 11.14 13.74 -1.29
CA LYS A 255 10.13 13.76 -0.22
C LYS A 255 9.53 12.39 0.08
N MET A 256 9.22 11.60 -0.92
CA MET A 256 8.59 10.28 -0.77
C MET A 256 9.49 9.25 -0.10
N SER A 257 10.80 9.33 -0.34
CA SER A 257 11.76 8.34 0.17
C SER A 257 11.88 8.34 1.70
N PRO A 258 11.99 9.49 2.41
CA PRO A 258 11.94 9.55 3.86
C PRO A 258 10.64 8.98 4.44
N VAL A 259 9.49 9.26 3.80
CA VAL A 259 8.17 8.75 4.20
C VAL A 259 8.12 7.22 4.09
N LEU A 260 8.55 6.66 2.96
CA LEU A 260 8.59 5.20 2.80
C LEU A 260 9.50 4.52 3.84
N ARG A 261 10.62 5.16 4.20
CA ARG A 261 11.49 4.66 5.28
C ARG A 261 10.80 4.73 6.65
N ALA A 262 10.01 5.79 6.91
CA ALA A 262 9.29 5.95 8.16
C ALA A 262 8.24 4.86 8.39
N MET A 263 7.68 4.30 7.31
CA MET A 263 6.65 3.25 7.34
C MET A 263 7.21 1.82 7.33
N ARG A 264 8.48 1.65 7.65
CA ARG A 264 9.12 0.33 7.76
C ARG A 264 9.31 -0.09 9.21
N HIS A 265 8.97 -1.32 9.50
CA HIS A 265 9.36 -1.97 10.75
C HIS A 265 10.84 -2.33 10.79
N GLY A 266 11.32 -2.75 11.95
CA GLY A 266 12.73 -3.09 12.13
C GLY A 266 13.20 -4.34 11.37
N ASP A 267 12.29 -5.16 10.85
CA ASP A 267 12.56 -6.25 9.89
C ASP A 267 12.80 -5.74 8.46
N GLY A 268 12.50 -4.47 8.21
CA GLY A 268 12.64 -3.80 6.93
C GLY A 268 11.41 -3.87 6.02
N GLY A 269 10.36 -4.60 6.41
CA GLY A 269 9.08 -4.66 5.70
C GLY A 269 8.19 -3.45 5.97
N LEU A 270 7.17 -3.23 5.11
CA LEU A 270 6.20 -2.15 5.26
C LEU A 270 5.18 -2.42 6.36
N ALA A 271 4.67 -1.37 6.96
CA ALA A 271 3.47 -1.41 7.79
C ALA A 271 2.22 -1.68 6.94
N LEU A 272 1.20 -2.30 7.55
CA LEU A 272 0.03 -2.86 6.86
C LEU A 272 -1.20 -1.93 6.97
N PHE A 273 -1.07 -0.70 6.47
CA PHE A 273 -2.17 0.25 6.38
C PHE A 273 -2.73 0.30 4.95
N ASN A 274 -4.04 0.49 4.83
CA ASN A 274 -4.72 0.79 3.56
C ASN A 274 -4.31 -0.16 2.42
N GLY A 275 -4.59 -1.46 2.59
CA GLY A 275 -4.36 -2.48 1.58
C GLY A 275 -2.91 -2.86 1.33
N SER A 276 -2.01 -2.52 2.24
CA SER A 276 -0.58 -2.81 2.10
C SER A 276 -0.19 -4.23 2.48
N HIS A 277 0.97 -4.65 1.95
CA HIS A 277 1.64 -5.90 2.27
C HIS A 277 3.06 -5.61 2.77
N GLU A 278 3.66 -6.54 3.52
CA GLU A 278 5.01 -6.36 4.10
C GLU A 278 6.06 -6.00 3.05
N ARG A 279 6.00 -6.66 1.91
CA ARG A 279 7.03 -6.62 0.87
C ARG A 279 8.42 -7.05 1.37
N SER A 280 9.25 -7.47 0.45
CA SER A 280 10.64 -7.83 0.77
C SER A 280 11.45 -6.59 1.16
N ALA A 281 12.14 -6.65 2.30
CA ALA A 281 13.08 -5.61 2.73
C ALA A 281 14.13 -5.29 1.66
N THR A 282 14.61 -6.31 0.95
CA THR A 282 15.57 -6.16 -0.15
C THR A 282 14.99 -5.35 -1.31
N LEU A 283 13.72 -5.61 -1.71
CA LEU A 283 13.04 -4.85 -2.75
C LEU A 283 12.87 -3.38 -2.34
N ILE A 284 12.41 -3.15 -1.11
CA ILE A 284 12.20 -1.78 -0.60
C ILE A 284 13.51 -1.01 -0.57
N GLU A 285 14.59 -1.63 -0.07
CA GLU A 285 15.92 -0.99 -0.02
C GLU A 285 16.45 -0.70 -1.42
N MET A 286 16.24 -1.59 -2.38
CA MET A 286 16.59 -1.37 -3.77
C MET A 286 15.85 -0.17 -4.36
N VAL A 287 14.54 -0.05 -4.12
CA VAL A 287 13.74 1.10 -4.58
C VAL A 287 14.25 2.39 -3.96
N LEU A 288 14.49 2.40 -2.65
CA LEU A 288 15.02 3.55 -1.94
C LEU A 288 16.41 3.97 -2.44
N SER A 289 17.28 3.03 -2.74
CA SER A 289 18.62 3.31 -3.29
C SER A 289 18.59 3.89 -4.70
N GLN A 290 17.59 3.46 -5.49
CA GLN A 290 17.33 4.03 -6.82
C GLN A 290 16.62 5.38 -6.74
N ALA A 291 15.85 5.68 -5.71
CA ALA A 291 15.11 6.93 -5.56
C ALA A 291 15.97 8.07 -4.98
N THR A 292 16.82 7.83 -4.01
CA THR A 292 17.65 8.87 -3.38
C THR A 292 18.90 8.29 -2.74
N ARG A 293 19.92 9.14 -2.60
CA ARG A 293 21.15 8.79 -1.87
C ARG A 293 21.05 9.05 -0.37
N THR A 294 20.09 9.87 0.07
CA THR A 294 19.90 10.18 1.48
C THR A 294 19.25 9.02 2.23
N ARG A 295 19.57 8.89 3.53
CA ARG A 295 19.00 7.86 4.42
C ARG A 295 18.06 8.47 5.48
N VAL A 296 17.56 9.66 5.22
CA VAL A 296 16.64 10.37 6.12
C VAL A 296 15.36 9.57 6.29
N VAL A 297 14.83 9.56 7.50
CA VAL A 297 13.52 9.03 7.88
C VAL A 297 12.62 10.22 8.20
N ALA A 298 11.40 10.25 7.69
CA ALA A 298 10.47 11.32 8.01
C ALA A 298 10.11 11.30 9.50
N SER A 299 10.29 12.43 10.16
CA SER A 299 9.97 12.61 11.59
C SER A 299 8.52 13.05 11.83
N SER A 300 7.90 13.68 10.82
CA SER A 300 6.52 14.16 10.86
C SER A 300 5.85 13.91 9.50
N MET A 301 4.58 13.54 9.51
CA MET A 301 3.80 13.19 8.32
C MET A 301 2.35 13.68 8.47
N PRO A 302 2.14 15.01 8.68
CA PRO A 302 0.82 15.55 9.02
C PRO A 302 -0.18 15.49 7.85
N ASP A 303 0.28 15.70 6.59
CA ASP A 303 -0.60 15.67 5.42
C ASP A 303 -1.02 14.23 5.09
N GLY A 304 -0.09 13.27 5.22
CA GLY A 304 -0.39 11.85 5.12
C GLY A 304 -1.19 11.31 6.31
N GLY A 305 -1.23 12.03 7.43
CA GLY A 305 -1.99 11.65 8.61
C GLY A 305 -1.45 10.39 9.29
N PHE A 306 -0.13 10.23 9.37
CA PHE A 306 0.50 9.14 10.11
C PHE A 306 1.42 9.69 11.20
N VAL A 307 1.40 9.03 12.36
CA VAL A 307 2.30 9.33 13.48
C VAL A 307 3.26 8.16 13.66
N ARG A 308 4.54 8.51 13.81
CA ARG A 308 5.62 7.58 14.11
C ARG A 308 6.25 7.93 15.45
N MET A 309 6.17 7.00 16.40
CA MET A 309 6.80 7.12 17.70
C MET A 309 7.89 6.04 17.82
N GLN A 310 9.09 6.44 18.21
CA GLN A 310 10.21 5.51 18.38
C GLN A 310 10.93 5.79 19.69
N ALA A 311 11.05 4.77 20.51
CA ALA A 311 11.84 4.81 21.74
C ALA A 311 12.78 3.60 21.76
N VAL A 312 14.09 3.85 21.76
CA VAL A 312 15.17 2.85 21.72
C VAL A 312 14.96 1.85 20.59
N ARG A 313 14.44 0.65 20.87
CA ARG A 313 14.19 -0.44 19.89
C ARG A 313 12.72 -0.62 19.55
N SER A 314 11.83 0.07 20.24
CA SER A 314 10.38 0.00 20.04
C SER A 314 9.91 1.05 19.06
N LEU A 315 9.06 0.63 18.13
CA LEU A 315 8.47 1.46 17.09
C LEU A 315 6.96 1.28 17.08
N LEU A 316 6.25 2.39 17.16
CA LEU A 316 4.80 2.49 17.03
C LEU A 316 4.47 3.33 15.80
N LEU A 317 3.65 2.81 14.90
CA LEU A 317 3.12 3.48 13.72
C LEU A 317 1.59 3.56 13.86
N VAL A 318 1.02 4.74 13.69
CA VAL A 318 -0.40 5.00 13.92
C VAL A 318 -1.01 5.68 12.71
N ASP A 319 -2.16 5.18 12.24
CA ASP A 319 -3.00 5.86 11.26
C ASP A 319 -3.84 6.94 12.00
N ALA A 320 -3.44 8.18 11.85
CA ALA A 320 -4.01 9.34 12.53
C ALA A 320 -4.64 10.33 11.53
N GLY A 321 -5.15 9.83 10.41
CA GLY A 321 -5.69 10.70 9.35
C GLY A 321 -7.05 10.27 8.84
N ILE A 322 -7.71 11.19 8.17
CA ILE A 322 -8.95 10.92 7.42
C ILE A 322 -8.64 9.96 6.27
N PRO A 323 -9.48 8.96 5.96
CA PRO A 323 -9.31 8.11 4.77
C PRO A 323 -9.11 8.92 3.49
N ALA A 324 -8.36 8.36 2.54
CA ALA A 324 -8.04 9.01 1.28
C ALA A 324 -9.27 9.66 0.62
N PRO A 325 -9.10 10.81 -0.08
CA PRO A 325 -10.20 11.54 -0.69
C PRO A 325 -10.88 10.74 -1.81
N PRO A 326 -12.11 11.09 -2.21
CA PRO A 326 -12.78 10.50 -3.38
C PRO A 326 -11.86 10.47 -4.60
N ASP A 327 -12.04 9.47 -5.47
CA ASP A 327 -11.19 9.14 -6.62
C ASP A 327 -9.81 8.55 -6.28
N HIS A 328 -9.40 8.57 -4.99
CA HIS A 328 -8.16 7.99 -4.48
C HIS A 328 -8.38 6.98 -3.32
N ASP A 329 -9.61 6.56 -3.08
CA ASP A 329 -10.01 5.80 -1.89
C ASP A 329 -10.25 4.30 -2.13
N HIS A 330 -9.95 3.77 -3.31
CA HIS A 330 -10.13 2.36 -3.64
C HIS A 330 -9.29 1.39 -2.77
N ASN A 331 -8.19 1.88 -2.20
CA ASN A 331 -7.35 1.13 -1.26
C ASN A 331 -7.57 1.55 0.20
N ALA A 332 -8.48 2.49 0.48
CA ALA A 332 -8.76 2.93 1.84
C ALA A 332 -9.41 1.81 2.67
N HIS A 333 -9.03 1.74 3.93
CA HIS A 333 -9.58 0.84 4.94
C HIS A 333 -10.25 1.66 6.06
N ALA A 334 -11.18 1.04 6.78
CA ALA A 334 -11.80 1.60 7.98
C ALA A 334 -10.88 1.43 9.21
N GLY A 335 -9.61 1.79 9.05
CA GLY A 335 -8.54 1.60 10.04
C GLY A 335 -8.11 2.88 10.76
N THR A 336 -8.90 3.97 10.70
CA THR A 336 -8.57 5.23 11.38
C THR A 336 -8.32 5.00 12.87
N LEU A 337 -7.20 5.52 13.39
CA LEU A 337 -6.60 5.34 14.71
C LEU A 337 -6.05 3.93 14.99
N SER A 338 -6.02 3.02 14.02
CA SER A 338 -5.31 1.75 14.20
C SER A 338 -3.80 1.98 14.29
N PHE A 339 -3.10 1.03 14.89
CA PHE A 339 -1.65 1.09 15.02
C PHE A 339 -0.98 -0.25 14.77
N GLU A 340 0.33 -0.19 14.50
CA GLU A 340 1.24 -1.33 14.50
C GLU A 340 2.40 -1.09 15.46
N PHE A 341 2.80 -2.12 16.20
CA PHE A 341 3.87 -2.06 17.18
C PHE A 341 4.90 -3.14 16.95
N SER A 342 6.17 -2.76 16.97
CA SER A 342 7.31 -3.69 16.88
C SER A 342 8.43 -3.32 17.83
N CYS A 343 9.22 -4.32 18.24
CA CYS A 343 10.45 -4.11 19.00
C CYS A 343 11.62 -4.78 18.27
N ALA A 344 12.64 -4.00 17.95
CA ALA A 344 13.72 -4.40 17.07
C ALA A 344 13.18 -4.96 15.73
N ARG A 345 13.49 -6.21 15.39
CA ARG A 345 13.01 -6.88 14.17
C ARG A 345 11.69 -7.65 14.35
N GLN A 346 11.17 -7.72 15.58
CA GLN A 346 9.97 -8.46 15.90
C GLN A 346 8.74 -7.57 15.83
N ARG A 347 7.82 -7.86 14.92
CA ARG A 347 6.46 -7.29 14.95
C ARG A 347 5.67 -7.97 16.04
N LEU A 348 4.91 -7.22 16.79
CA LEU A 348 4.09 -7.73 17.91
C LEU A 348 2.61 -7.52 17.58
N ILE A 349 2.15 -6.26 17.51
CA ILE A 349 0.79 -5.90 17.13
C ILE A 349 0.83 -5.38 15.69
N VAL A 350 -0.08 -5.86 14.87
CA VAL A 350 -0.17 -5.54 13.43
C VAL A 350 -1.62 -5.31 13.02
N ASN A 351 -1.84 -4.82 11.81
CA ASN A 351 -3.13 -4.94 11.12
C ASN A 351 -3.16 -6.21 10.27
N CYS A 352 -4.33 -6.65 9.84
CA CYS A 352 -4.46 -7.89 9.04
C CYS A 352 -3.86 -7.79 7.64
N GLY A 353 -3.59 -6.58 7.13
CA GLY A 353 -2.99 -6.34 5.82
C GLY A 353 -3.99 -6.25 4.68
N GLY A 354 -3.48 -6.32 3.44
CA GLY A 354 -4.28 -6.22 2.23
C GLY A 354 -4.71 -7.60 1.71
N GLY A 355 -5.98 -7.74 1.29
CA GLY A 355 -6.47 -8.96 0.65
C GLY A 355 -6.05 -9.05 -0.80
N VAL A 356 -5.39 -10.14 -1.18
CA VAL A 356 -5.10 -10.45 -2.60
C VAL A 356 -6.35 -11.05 -3.25
N LEU A 357 -7.01 -11.99 -2.57
CA LEU A 357 -8.25 -12.61 -3.04
C LEU A 357 -9.45 -11.69 -2.82
N PRO A 358 -10.42 -11.61 -3.76
CA PRO A 358 -11.57 -10.71 -3.65
C PRO A 358 -12.35 -10.87 -2.34
N VAL A 359 -12.59 -12.10 -1.88
CA VAL A 359 -13.29 -12.40 -0.63
C VAL A 359 -12.59 -11.79 0.59
N TRP A 360 -11.26 -11.79 0.62
CA TRP A 360 -10.49 -11.19 1.68
C TRP A 360 -10.37 -9.67 1.53
N LYS A 361 -10.37 -9.15 0.32
CA LYS A 361 -10.25 -7.72 0.08
C LYS A 361 -11.32 -6.91 0.81
N GLU A 362 -12.58 -7.33 0.72
CA GLU A 362 -13.69 -6.63 1.40
C GLU A 362 -13.66 -6.84 2.92
N ALA A 363 -13.39 -8.05 3.39
CA ALA A 363 -13.32 -8.34 4.83
C ALA A 363 -12.17 -7.56 5.51
N LEU A 364 -11.01 -7.49 4.87
CA LEU A 364 -9.83 -6.84 5.45
C LEU A 364 -9.87 -5.31 5.40
N ARG A 365 -10.84 -4.72 4.69
CA ARG A 365 -11.10 -3.27 4.72
C ARG A 365 -11.88 -2.82 5.94
N GLN A 366 -12.59 -3.73 6.61
CA GLN A 366 -13.44 -3.42 7.76
C GLN A 366 -12.62 -3.09 9.00
N THR A 367 -13.20 -2.30 9.93
CA THR A 367 -12.52 -1.91 11.18
C THR A 367 -12.06 -3.13 11.99
N ALA A 368 -12.84 -4.22 11.97
CA ALA A 368 -12.51 -5.45 12.69
C ALA A 368 -11.19 -6.12 12.25
N ALA A 369 -10.64 -5.77 11.09
CA ALA A 369 -9.35 -6.26 10.59
C ALA A 369 -8.16 -5.36 11.01
N HIS A 370 -8.38 -4.40 11.90
CA HIS A 370 -7.37 -3.44 12.34
C HIS A 370 -7.24 -3.45 13.85
N SER A 371 -6.05 -3.07 14.34
CA SER A 371 -5.78 -2.96 15.78
C SER A 371 -6.36 -1.67 16.36
N VAL A 372 -7.70 -1.67 16.51
CA VAL A 372 -8.53 -0.52 16.91
C VAL A 372 -9.86 -0.99 17.51
N VAL A 373 -10.66 -0.05 18.02
CA VAL A 373 -12.00 -0.28 18.57
C VAL A 373 -13.05 -0.42 17.45
N VAL A 374 -13.89 -1.44 17.57
CA VAL A 374 -15.11 -1.66 16.79
C VAL A 374 -16.32 -1.40 17.70
N VAL A 375 -17.28 -0.59 17.26
CA VAL A 375 -18.48 -0.20 18.04
C VAL A 375 -19.69 -0.89 17.45
N GLU A 376 -20.46 -1.64 18.28
CA GLU A 376 -21.70 -2.33 17.90
C GLU A 376 -21.57 -3.12 16.57
N ASP A 377 -20.43 -3.78 16.35
CA ASP A 377 -20.06 -4.53 15.14
C ASP A 377 -20.03 -3.68 13.85
N MET A 378 -20.05 -2.35 13.97
CA MET A 378 -19.98 -1.42 12.83
C MET A 378 -18.56 -0.98 12.54
N SER A 379 -18.30 -0.68 11.27
CA SER A 379 -17.03 -0.06 10.84
C SER A 379 -17.08 1.47 10.93
N SER A 380 -15.94 2.08 11.23
CA SER A 380 -15.78 3.55 11.27
C SER A 380 -15.94 4.22 9.89
N SER A 381 -15.88 3.44 8.81
CA SER A 381 -16.17 3.87 7.43
C SER A 381 -17.03 2.82 6.74
N GLU A 382 -17.80 3.24 5.72
CA GLU A 382 -18.63 2.35 4.89
C GLU A 382 -18.14 2.36 3.44
N PHE A 383 -18.22 1.22 2.79
CA PHE A 383 -17.76 1.03 1.42
C PHE A 383 -18.91 0.72 0.48
N GLY A 384 -18.84 1.25 -0.75
CA GLY A 384 -19.76 0.92 -1.81
C GLY A 384 -19.35 -0.36 -2.55
N ASP A 385 -20.28 -0.92 -3.33
CA ASP A 385 -20.03 -2.09 -4.19
C ASP A 385 -18.98 -1.80 -5.29
N ASP A 386 -18.77 -0.54 -5.60
CA ASP A 386 -17.72 -0.04 -6.51
C ASP A 386 -16.34 0.09 -5.82
N GLY A 387 -16.26 -0.23 -4.53
CA GLY A 387 -15.06 -0.15 -3.72
C GLY A 387 -14.69 1.26 -3.25
N THR A 388 -15.50 2.28 -3.50
CA THR A 388 -15.31 3.64 -2.98
C THR A 388 -15.79 3.76 -1.54
N VAL A 389 -15.32 4.79 -0.82
CA VAL A 389 -15.76 5.07 0.55
C VAL A 389 -17.02 5.94 0.51
N ARG A 390 -18.16 5.39 0.96
CA ARG A 390 -19.45 6.09 1.03
C ARG A 390 -19.56 6.97 2.28
N ARG A 391 -19.16 6.45 3.44
CA ARG A 391 -19.10 7.18 4.71
C ARG A 391 -17.71 7.04 5.30
N ARG A 392 -17.17 8.13 5.79
CA ARG A 392 -15.83 8.21 6.41
C ARG A 392 -15.84 9.14 7.60
N PRO A 393 -14.90 9.04 8.55
CA PRO A 393 -14.63 10.11 9.51
C PRO A 393 -14.42 11.43 8.77
N THR A 394 -15.04 12.49 9.25
CA THR A 394 -14.88 13.86 8.72
C THR A 394 -13.93 14.68 9.54
N HIS A 395 -13.71 14.28 10.79
CA HIS A 395 -12.79 14.91 11.71
C HIS A 395 -11.91 13.88 12.41
N VAL A 396 -10.60 14.14 12.43
CA VAL A 396 -9.61 13.38 13.19
C VAL A 396 -8.76 14.35 13.98
N GLY A 397 -8.85 14.26 15.33
CA GLY A 397 -8.02 15.05 16.24
C GLY A 397 -6.70 14.34 16.51
N VAL A 398 -5.59 15.09 16.52
CA VAL A 398 -4.23 14.57 16.77
C VAL A 398 -3.44 15.55 17.62
N GLU A 399 -2.99 15.09 18.78
CA GLU A 399 -2.07 15.82 19.64
C GLU A 399 -0.91 14.90 20.02
N HIS A 400 0.30 15.22 19.56
CA HIS A 400 1.50 14.45 19.85
C HIS A 400 2.52 15.28 20.62
N ALA A 401 2.92 14.80 21.77
CA ALA A 401 3.92 15.43 22.61
C ALA A 401 5.07 14.47 22.93
N VAL A 402 6.26 15.00 23.04
CA VAL A 402 7.47 14.27 23.44
C VAL A 402 8.12 15.00 24.60
N ALA A 403 8.34 14.31 25.72
CA ALA A 403 9.07 14.84 26.86
C ALA A 403 9.97 13.75 27.45
N GLU A 404 11.21 14.10 27.74
CA GLU A 404 12.22 13.19 28.32
C GLU A 404 12.36 11.85 27.56
N GLY A 405 12.16 11.88 26.23
CA GLY A 405 12.23 10.72 25.38
C GLY A 405 10.99 9.82 25.37
N ALA A 406 9.98 10.09 26.20
CA ALA A 406 8.69 9.42 26.15
C ALA A 406 7.74 10.16 25.21
N HIS A 407 6.80 9.42 24.62
CA HIS A 407 5.79 9.95 23.70
C HIS A 407 4.39 9.82 24.29
N TRP A 408 3.59 10.87 24.12
CA TRP A 408 2.15 10.90 24.38
C TRP A 408 1.42 11.26 23.10
N LEU A 409 0.40 10.49 22.77
CA LEU A 409 -0.40 10.72 21.59
C LEU A 409 -1.89 10.63 21.96
N ASN A 410 -2.60 11.75 21.81
CA ASN A 410 -4.05 11.84 21.98
C ASN A 410 -4.69 11.92 20.60
N LEU A 411 -5.68 11.06 20.36
CA LEU A 411 -6.35 10.91 19.09
C LEU A 411 -7.87 10.87 19.28
N SER A 412 -8.61 11.34 18.29
CA SER A 412 -10.07 11.20 18.23
C SER A 412 -10.58 11.12 16.80
N HIS A 413 -11.75 10.51 16.59
CA HIS A 413 -12.48 10.64 15.33
C HIS A 413 -14.00 10.53 15.53
N ASP A 414 -14.74 11.10 14.57
CA ASP A 414 -16.21 11.14 14.51
C ASP A 414 -16.82 9.99 13.67
N GLY A 415 -16.07 8.99 13.28
CA GLY A 415 -16.51 7.91 12.37
C GLY A 415 -17.71 7.10 12.86
N TYR A 416 -17.98 7.10 14.16
CA TYR A 416 -19.15 6.46 14.76
C TYR A 416 -20.29 7.45 15.09
N HIS A 417 -20.11 8.76 14.82
CA HIS A 417 -21.11 9.75 15.17
C HIS A 417 -22.44 9.52 14.43
N ALA A 418 -22.39 9.34 13.13
CA ALA A 418 -23.58 9.14 12.30
C ALA A 418 -24.27 7.79 12.54
N SER A 419 -23.55 6.74 12.94
CA SER A 419 -24.07 5.37 13.09
C SER A 419 -24.47 5.04 14.53
N ALA A 420 -23.78 5.59 15.53
CA ALA A 420 -23.96 5.25 16.95
C ALA A 420 -24.08 6.47 17.87
N GLY A 421 -24.05 7.71 17.36
CA GLY A 421 -24.08 8.92 18.17
C GLY A 421 -22.82 9.13 19.04
N ALA A 422 -21.69 8.50 18.68
CA ALA A 422 -20.51 8.45 19.54
C ALA A 422 -19.24 8.98 18.86
N THR A 423 -18.37 9.55 19.65
CA THR A 423 -17.00 9.92 19.29
C THR A 423 -16.03 8.96 19.95
N TYR A 424 -15.06 8.48 19.22
CA TYR A 424 -14.03 7.61 19.72
C TYR A 424 -12.74 8.38 19.96
N TYR A 425 -12.12 8.13 21.11
CA TYR A 425 -10.84 8.70 21.52
C TYR A 425 -9.87 7.58 21.84
N ARG A 426 -8.61 7.76 21.47
CA ARG A 426 -7.50 6.86 21.80
C ARG A 426 -6.34 7.67 22.36
N ARG A 427 -5.80 7.25 23.49
CA ARG A 427 -4.55 7.78 24.03
C ARG A 427 -3.51 6.70 24.03
N LEU A 428 -2.31 7.01 23.55
CA LEU A 428 -1.18 6.09 23.53
C LEU A 428 0.01 6.74 24.23
N TYR A 429 0.71 5.94 25.03
CA TYR A 429 1.94 6.34 25.70
C TYR A 429 3.02 5.31 25.40
N LEU A 430 4.16 5.75 24.88
CA LEU A 430 5.36 4.94 24.69
C LEU A 430 6.46 5.47 25.61
N GLY A 431 6.90 4.65 26.57
CA GLY A 431 7.95 5.01 27.51
C GLY A 431 9.30 5.27 26.84
N ALA A 432 10.11 6.15 27.43
CA ALA A 432 11.42 6.55 26.88
C ALA A 432 12.40 5.39 26.72
N ASP A 433 12.29 4.37 27.56
CA ASP A 433 13.07 3.12 27.48
C ASP A 433 12.58 2.15 26.40
N GLY A 434 11.41 2.41 25.81
CA GLY A 434 10.75 1.54 24.84
C GLY A 434 10.26 0.21 25.44
N GLU A 435 10.23 0.05 26.76
CA GLU A 435 9.85 -1.18 27.43
C GLU A 435 8.37 -1.22 27.84
N ILE A 436 7.64 -0.11 27.66
CA ILE A 436 6.21 -0.02 27.97
C ILE A 436 5.43 0.75 26.89
N LEU A 437 4.34 0.15 26.44
CA LEU A 437 3.30 0.78 25.64
C LEU A 437 2.00 0.73 26.44
N ARG A 438 1.33 1.86 26.65
CA ARG A 438 0.03 1.95 27.32
C ARG A 438 -0.99 2.56 26.36
N GLY A 439 -2.23 2.13 26.51
CA GLY A 439 -3.35 2.69 25.77
C GLY A 439 -4.57 2.93 26.65
N GLU A 440 -5.32 3.96 26.29
CA GLU A 440 -6.64 4.24 26.83
C GLU A 440 -7.57 4.42 25.62
N GLU A 441 -8.61 3.60 25.57
CA GLU A 441 -9.67 3.64 24.59
C GLU A 441 -10.90 4.23 25.26
N MET A 442 -11.49 5.26 24.66
CA MET A 442 -12.62 5.95 25.25
C MET A 442 -13.69 6.18 24.19
N LEU A 443 -14.91 5.80 24.51
CA LEU A 443 -16.09 6.07 23.73
C LEU A 443 -16.99 7.05 24.47
N GLU A 444 -17.35 8.14 23.83
CA GLU A 444 -18.25 9.13 24.38
C GLU A 444 -19.48 9.27 23.49
N GLY A 445 -20.65 8.96 24.05
CA GLY A 445 -21.92 8.94 23.33
C GLY A 445 -23.10 9.35 24.19
N GLU A 446 -24.32 9.30 23.62
CA GLU A 446 -25.57 9.61 24.32
C GLU A 446 -26.05 8.44 25.21
N ARG A 447 -25.54 7.25 24.97
CA ARG A 447 -25.83 6.02 25.72
C ARG A 447 -24.60 5.14 25.86
N GLU A 448 -24.65 4.15 26.72
CA GLU A 448 -23.64 3.09 26.73
C GLU A 448 -23.78 2.24 25.47
N LEU A 449 -22.63 1.90 24.87
CA LEU A 449 -22.51 1.13 23.63
C LEU A 449 -21.64 -0.11 23.87
N ALA A 450 -21.99 -1.21 23.24
CA ALA A 450 -21.10 -2.34 23.16
C ALA A 450 -19.93 -2.03 22.23
N PHE A 451 -18.69 -2.30 22.66
CA PHE A 451 -17.55 -2.16 21.80
C PHE A 451 -16.46 -3.17 22.09
N VAL A 452 -15.60 -3.39 21.12
CA VAL A 452 -14.53 -4.39 21.18
C VAL A 452 -13.23 -3.74 20.73
N LEU A 453 -12.22 -3.69 21.62
CA LEU A 453 -10.85 -3.41 21.21
C LEU A 453 -10.25 -4.71 20.66
N ARG A 454 -9.73 -4.66 19.43
CA ARG A 454 -8.97 -5.76 18.82
C ARG A 454 -7.52 -5.34 18.67
N LEU A 455 -6.60 -6.22 19.02
CA LEU A 455 -5.15 -6.06 18.80
C LEU A 455 -4.65 -7.34 18.11
N HIS A 456 -4.51 -7.28 16.79
CA HIS A 456 -4.07 -8.42 15.98
C HIS A 456 -2.58 -8.66 16.18
N LEU A 457 -2.21 -9.94 16.34
CA LEU A 457 -0.83 -10.34 16.56
C LEU A 457 -0.17 -10.80 15.26
N HIS A 458 1.11 -10.51 15.12
CA HIS A 458 1.88 -11.06 14.01
C HIS A 458 1.97 -12.59 14.13
N PRO A 459 1.92 -13.39 13.03
CA PRO A 459 1.93 -14.87 13.10
C PRO A 459 3.14 -15.51 13.79
N SER A 460 4.22 -14.77 14.01
CA SER A 460 5.38 -15.23 14.78
C SER A 460 5.24 -14.99 16.28
N VAL A 461 4.10 -14.45 16.75
CA VAL A 461 3.83 -14.17 18.15
C VAL A 461 2.86 -15.20 18.69
N THR A 462 3.22 -15.84 19.80
CA THR A 462 2.32 -16.69 20.59
C THR A 462 1.74 -15.87 21.74
N ALA A 463 0.51 -16.20 22.13
CA ALA A 463 -0.18 -15.59 23.26
C ALA A 463 -0.67 -16.69 24.20
N VAL A 464 -0.41 -16.54 25.51
CA VAL A 464 -0.79 -17.52 26.54
C VAL A 464 -1.36 -16.78 27.74
N ASP A 465 -2.51 -17.25 28.24
CA ASP A 465 -3.08 -16.77 29.49
C ASP A 465 -2.17 -17.12 30.68
N ALA A 466 -1.84 -16.11 31.48
CA ALA A 466 -1.12 -16.27 32.71
C ALA A 466 -2.08 -16.41 33.90
N LEU A 467 -1.64 -17.09 34.97
CA LEU A 467 -2.46 -17.34 36.18
C LEU A 467 -2.93 -16.06 36.90
N ASP A 468 -2.29 -14.92 36.61
CA ASP A 468 -2.60 -13.60 37.21
C ASP A 468 -3.58 -12.75 36.38
N GLY A 469 -4.25 -13.38 35.41
CA GLY A 469 -5.20 -12.71 34.51
C GLY A 469 -4.55 -11.81 33.46
N SER A 470 -3.23 -11.84 33.31
CA SER A 470 -2.51 -11.20 32.20
C SER A 470 -2.29 -12.18 31.06
N ILE A 471 -1.93 -11.67 29.88
CA ILE A 471 -1.54 -12.49 28.72
C ILE A 471 -0.05 -12.27 28.45
N LEU A 472 0.70 -13.38 28.33
CA LEU A 472 2.10 -13.37 27.94
C LEU A 472 2.20 -13.53 26.43
N LEU A 473 2.81 -12.55 25.76
CA LEU A 473 3.15 -12.59 24.35
C LEU A 473 4.63 -12.95 24.19
N THR A 474 4.91 -13.92 23.32
CA THR A 474 6.27 -14.29 22.97
C THR A 474 6.47 -14.24 21.48
N GLY A 475 7.44 -13.43 21.04
CA GLY A 475 7.85 -13.32 19.63
C GLY A 475 9.37 -13.33 19.50
N GLY A 476 9.94 -14.44 19.01
CA GLY A 476 11.37 -14.67 19.05
C GLY A 476 11.92 -14.60 20.48
N GLU A 477 12.92 -13.75 20.71
CA GLU A 477 13.50 -13.50 22.04
C GLU A 477 12.78 -12.39 22.83
N GLN A 478 11.65 -11.91 22.34
CA GLN A 478 10.89 -10.83 22.96
C GLN A 478 9.73 -11.40 23.77
N HIS A 479 9.62 -10.99 25.03
CA HIS A 479 8.53 -11.38 25.92
C HIS A 479 7.86 -10.11 26.42
N TRP A 480 6.52 -10.07 26.28
CA TRP A 480 5.71 -8.92 26.63
C TRP A 480 4.49 -9.37 27.40
N ARG A 481 4.14 -8.68 28.46
CA ARG A 481 2.95 -8.93 29.26
C ARG A 481 1.88 -7.91 28.96
N PHE A 482 0.72 -8.40 28.54
CA PHE A 482 -0.47 -7.60 28.29
C PHE A 482 -1.42 -7.68 29.48
N ARG A 483 -1.97 -6.53 29.87
CA ARG A 483 -3.05 -6.41 30.86
C ARG A 483 -4.04 -5.37 30.38
N ALA A 484 -5.36 -5.58 30.66
CA ALA A 484 -6.38 -4.57 30.41
C ALA A 484 -7.38 -4.51 31.55
N MET A 485 -8.10 -3.40 31.62
CA MET A 485 -9.14 -3.09 32.59
C MET A 485 -10.30 -2.38 31.89
N GLY A 486 -11.51 -2.57 32.41
CA GLY A 486 -12.72 -1.95 31.87
C GLY A 486 -13.46 -2.79 30.86
N GLY A 487 -13.03 -4.04 30.65
CA GLY A 487 -13.68 -5.05 29.79
C GLY A 487 -13.16 -6.45 30.05
N THR A 488 -13.78 -7.44 29.42
CA THR A 488 -13.36 -8.85 29.46
C THR A 488 -12.29 -9.11 28.42
N VAL A 489 -11.17 -9.71 28.84
CA VAL A 489 -10.01 -10.01 27.98
C VAL A 489 -10.08 -11.46 27.50
N SER A 490 -9.83 -11.69 26.21
CA SER A 490 -9.70 -13.03 25.62
C SER A 490 -8.64 -13.08 24.53
N ILE A 491 -8.16 -14.29 24.23
CA ILE A 491 -7.35 -14.59 23.05
C ILE A 491 -8.28 -15.23 22.04
N GLU A 492 -8.36 -14.68 20.84
CA GLU A 492 -9.23 -15.18 19.76
C GLU A 492 -8.43 -15.45 18.49
N GLU A 493 -8.99 -16.26 17.59
CA GLU A 493 -8.42 -16.49 16.27
C GLU A 493 -8.47 -15.22 15.42
N SER A 494 -7.50 -15.07 14.53
CA SER A 494 -7.41 -13.98 13.57
C SER A 494 -6.76 -14.45 12.28
N VAL A 495 -6.72 -13.56 11.28
CA VAL A 495 -6.06 -13.78 10.00
C VAL A 495 -4.99 -12.71 9.76
N TYR A 496 -3.92 -13.09 9.13
CA TYR A 496 -2.84 -12.21 8.72
C TYR A 496 -2.58 -12.35 7.22
N SER A 497 -2.73 -11.27 6.49
CA SER A 497 -2.56 -11.20 5.03
C SER A 497 -1.45 -10.20 4.62
N GLY A 498 -0.45 -9.99 5.47
CA GLY A 498 0.72 -9.17 5.15
C GLY A 498 1.63 -9.80 4.09
N GLY A 499 1.60 -11.13 3.94
CA GLY A 499 2.31 -11.87 2.90
C GLY A 499 1.51 -12.06 1.60
N GLN A 500 1.88 -13.06 0.82
CA GLN A 500 1.19 -13.39 -0.45
C GLN A 500 -0.12 -14.18 -0.25
N ALA A 501 -0.24 -14.91 0.86
CA ALA A 501 -1.40 -15.71 1.19
C ALA A 501 -1.83 -15.43 2.64
N PRO A 502 -3.14 -15.50 2.93
CA PRO A 502 -3.64 -15.42 4.30
C PRO A 502 -3.05 -16.54 5.16
N ARG A 503 -2.69 -16.20 6.40
CA ARG A 503 -2.19 -17.15 7.41
C ARG A 503 -3.02 -16.99 8.68
N PRO A 504 -3.30 -18.08 9.41
CA PRO A 504 -3.91 -17.99 10.72
C PRO A 504 -2.97 -17.28 11.71
N THR A 505 -3.55 -16.50 12.60
CA THR A 505 -2.86 -15.86 13.72
C THR A 505 -3.83 -15.69 14.89
N LEU A 506 -3.41 -14.95 15.91
CA LEU A 506 -4.20 -14.65 17.10
C LEU A 506 -4.46 -13.15 17.19
N GLN A 507 -5.43 -12.77 17.99
CA GLN A 507 -5.67 -11.40 18.43
C GLN A 507 -5.98 -11.36 19.92
N LEU A 508 -5.61 -10.28 20.59
CA LEU A 508 -6.11 -9.93 21.90
C LEU A 508 -7.41 -9.16 21.73
N VAL A 509 -8.42 -9.55 22.45
CA VAL A 509 -9.75 -8.91 22.40
C VAL A 509 -10.10 -8.42 23.80
N VAL A 510 -10.49 -7.13 23.90
CA VAL A 510 -11.07 -6.57 25.12
C VAL A 510 -12.49 -6.15 24.79
N ARG A 511 -13.46 -6.88 25.34
CA ARG A 511 -14.89 -6.69 25.07
C ARG A 511 -15.55 -5.90 26.19
N VAL A 512 -16.27 -4.86 25.83
CA VAL A 512 -17.10 -4.07 26.73
C VAL A 512 -18.56 -4.29 26.36
N ASP A 513 -19.30 -4.94 27.26
CA ASP A 513 -20.73 -5.15 27.14
C ASP A 513 -21.44 -4.38 28.27
N PRO A 514 -22.28 -3.40 27.96
CA PRO A 514 -23.02 -2.65 28.96
C PRO A 514 -23.90 -3.56 29.84
N ALA A 515 -24.49 -4.60 29.25
CA ALA A 515 -25.36 -5.53 29.98
C ALA A 515 -24.61 -6.39 31.01
N ALA A 516 -23.30 -6.69 30.76
CA ALA A 516 -22.48 -7.51 31.65
C ALA A 516 -21.80 -6.71 32.77
N ARG A 517 -21.83 -5.37 32.74
CA ARG A 517 -21.14 -4.50 33.71
C ARG A 517 -21.80 -4.43 35.09
N ALA A 518 -23.06 -4.83 35.20
CA ALA A 518 -23.77 -4.79 36.48
C ALA A 518 -23.14 -5.71 37.56
N ASP A 519 -22.34 -6.71 37.18
CA ASP A 519 -21.82 -7.76 38.08
C ASP A 519 -20.30 -7.68 38.39
N ALA A 520 -19.51 -6.79 37.75
CA ALA A 520 -18.05 -6.81 37.83
C ALA A 520 -17.42 -5.49 38.35
N ALA A 521 -17.68 -5.13 39.59
CA ALA A 521 -16.94 -4.05 40.27
C ALA A 521 -15.93 -4.69 41.24
N ALA A 522 -14.70 -4.96 40.81
CA ALA A 522 -13.44 -4.96 41.57
C ALA A 522 -12.28 -5.59 40.78
N GLY A 523 -11.49 -4.82 40.10
CA GLY A 523 -10.23 -5.25 39.49
C GLY A 523 -9.05 -4.38 39.97
N ALA A 524 -7.88 -4.98 40.17
CA ALA A 524 -6.68 -4.28 40.64
C ALA A 524 -6.29 -3.13 39.70
N ALA A 525 -6.05 -1.93 40.26
CA ALA A 525 -5.71 -0.73 39.50
C ALA A 525 -4.42 -0.92 38.67
N LEU A 526 -4.49 -0.68 37.38
CA LEU A 526 -3.30 -0.44 36.57
C LEU A 526 -2.70 0.93 37.01
N PRO A 527 -1.37 1.07 37.11
CA PRO A 527 -0.78 2.36 37.37
C PRO A 527 -1.26 3.35 36.32
N GLY A 528 -1.77 4.50 36.74
CA GLY A 528 -2.26 5.55 35.86
C GLY A 528 -1.23 5.94 34.83
N GLN A 529 -1.69 6.43 33.69
CA GLN A 529 -0.82 7.04 32.70
C GLN A 529 -0.13 8.25 33.38
N PRO A 530 1.21 8.41 33.28
CA PRO A 530 1.84 9.61 33.81
C PRO A 530 1.22 10.84 33.14
N PRO A 531 1.02 11.97 33.87
CA PRO A 531 0.49 13.18 33.29
C PRO A 531 1.36 13.60 32.11
N GLY A 532 0.72 13.96 30.99
CA GLY A 532 1.41 14.52 29.84
C GLY A 532 2.06 15.87 30.19
N PRO A 533 2.97 16.40 29.32
CA PRO A 533 3.57 17.73 29.53
C PRO A 533 2.47 18.77 29.74
N GLN A 534 2.77 19.76 30.60
CA GLN A 534 1.85 20.85 30.92
C GLN A 534 1.33 21.52 29.63
N GLY A 535 0.03 21.48 29.39
CA GLY A 535 -0.65 22.01 28.21
C GLY A 535 -1.47 20.95 27.42
N SER A 536 -1.39 19.67 27.76
CA SER A 536 -2.32 18.70 27.18
C SER A 536 -3.72 18.92 27.77
N THR A 537 -4.71 19.10 26.91
CA THR A 537 -6.11 19.28 27.30
C THR A 537 -6.55 18.13 28.19
N THR A 538 -6.81 18.41 29.47
CA THR A 538 -7.41 17.43 30.39
C THR A 538 -8.86 17.21 29.93
N MET A 539 -9.14 16.01 29.40
CA MET A 539 -10.52 15.60 29.09
C MET A 539 -11.26 15.21 30.39
N GLU A 540 -11.34 16.11 31.37
CA GLU A 540 -11.93 15.77 32.67
C GLU A 540 -13.43 15.97 32.74
N ASP A 541 -14.03 16.85 31.94
CA ASP A 541 -15.47 17.11 31.97
C ASP A 541 -16.23 16.41 30.87
N VAL A 542 -17.10 15.47 31.26
CA VAL A 542 -18.10 14.89 30.36
C VAL A 542 -19.24 15.90 30.19
N PRO A 543 -19.59 16.32 28.97
CA PRO A 543 -20.73 17.20 28.76
C PRO A 543 -22.02 16.61 29.37
N PRO A 544 -22.90 17.45 29.93
CA PRO A 544 -24.17 16.97 30.48
C PRO A 544 -24.96 16.14 29.45
N GLY A 545 -25.45 14.96 29.87
CA GLY A 545 -26.22 14.05 29.02
C GLY A 545 -25.38 13.11 28.15
N ARG A 546 -24.07 13.09 28.31
CA ARG A 546 -23.20 12.08 27.64
C ARG A 546 -22.65 11.04 28.61
N VAL A 547 -22.46 9.84 28.11
CA VAL A 547 -21.87 8.70 28.81
C VAL A 547 -20.47 8.45 28.25
N ARG A 548 -19.50 8.23 29.15
CA ARG A 548 -18.13 7.90 28.80
C ARG A 548 -17.78 6.50 29.27
N GLN A 549 -17.35 5.67 28.34
CA GLN A 549 -16.88 4.32 28.60
C GLN A 549 -15.38 4.24 28.32
N VAL A 550 -14.60 3.59 29.18
CA VAL A 550 -13.13 3.58 29.12
C VAL A 550 -12.59 2.17 29.30
N VAL A 551 -11.69 1.80 28.42
CA VAL A 551 -10.79 0.63 28.57
C VAL A 551 -9.36 1.14 28.67
N ARG A 552 -8.61 0.63 29.64
CA ARG A 552 -7.16 0.88 29.79
C ARG A 552 -6.41 -0.40 29.61
N TRP A 553 -5.27 -0.32 28.91
CA TRP A 553 -4.40 -1.47 28.72
C TRP A 553 -2.93 -1.09 28.76
N ALA A 554 -2.09 -2.08 29.07
CA ALA A 554 -0.64 -1.92 29.07
C ALA A 554 0.02 -3.17 28.48
N LEU A 555 1.03 -2.93 27.67
CA LEU A 555 1.95 -3.93 27.14
C LEU A 555 3.34 -3.61 27.69
N LYS A 556 3.86 -4.45 28.58
CA LYS A 556 5.15 -4.24 29.24
C LYS A 556 6.10 -5.36 28.86
N ARG A 557 7.34 -4.99 28.48
CA ARG A 557 8.40 -5.94 28.18
C ARG A 557 8.85 -6.65 29.46
N GLU A 558 8.99 -7.96 29.37
CA GLU A 558 9.54 -8.78 30.43
C GLU A 558 10.99 -9.16 30.15
N LYS A 559 11.85 -8.99 31.13
CA LYS A 559 13.20 -9.56 31.10
C LYS A 559 13.08 -10.96 31.69
N LEU A 560 13.32 -11.98 30.86
CA LEU A 560 13.54 -13.32 31.43
C LEU A 560 14.72 -13.23 32.38
N LEU A 561 14.45 -13.35 33.68
CA LEU A 561 15.47 -13.73 34.62
C LEU A 561 15.87 -15.16 34.24
N LEU A 562 16.98 -15.32 33.52
CA LEU A 562 17.64 -16.59 33.42
C LEU A 562 17.95 -16.98 34.87
N LEU A 563 17.17 -17.90 35.42
CA LEU A 563 17.54 -18.60 36.63
C LEU A 563 18.84 -19.35 36.29
N ALA A 564 19.96 -18.79 36.74
CA ALA A 564 21.28 -19.38 36.65
C ALA A 564 21.39 -20.64 37.46
#